data_821ced76702acf6e5d14c7b9500d8b75
#
_entry.id   821ced76702acf6e5d14c7b9500d8b75
#
_cell.length_a   1.000
_cell.length_b   1.000
_cell.length_c   1.000
_cell.angle_alpha   90.00
_cell.angle_beta   90.00
_cell.angle_gamma   90.00
#
_symmetry.space_group_name_H-M   'P 1'
#
loop_
_entity.id
_entity.type
_entity.pdbx_description
1 polymer ?
#
loop_
_entity_poly.entity_id
_entity_poly.type
_entity_poly.pdbx_seq_one_letter_code
_entity_poly.pdbx_strand_id
1 'polypeptide(L)'
;IEIISQINRITSENDLVIKRAGGESTISYSKSGRMFPDVILYEDKELSRILQGWELKMPDVPITDETFVKDAQRKAKALGLTSCLIWNFTYAQLFIFNEASGDFELKKQWENLSIKSRSDVALYKDNWEKTLYEVIIFVNEFLLSNDVKHISIGEIISNSALNILINDNKSIVADFLKEQSVVDSVIEAKISIWWKSIKSEYQFDETDPY
;
A
#
# COMPACT_ATOMS: atom_id res chain seq x y z
N ILE A 1 -12.86 -9.80 -2.28
CA ILE A 1 -13.40 -10.42 -1.04
C ILE A 1 -13.05 -11.90 -0.98
N GLU A 2 -13.23 -12.66 -2.05
CA GLU A 2 -12.99 -14.11 -2.05
C GLU A 2 -11.51 -14.46 -1.83
N ILE A 3 -10.56 -13.78 -2.49
CA ILE A 3 -9.12 -13.98 -2.32
C ILE A 3 -8.70 -13.77 -0.86
N ILE A 4 -9.15 -12.69 -0.22
CA ILE A 4 -8.86 -12.40 1.19
C ILE A 4 -9.36 -13.52 2.10
N SER A 5 -10.56 -14.03 1.84
CA SER A 5 -11.13 -15.15 2.61
C SER A 5 -10.30 -16.42 2.43
N GLN A 6 -9.82 -16.70 1.22
CA GLN A 6 -8.97 -17.87 0.96
C GLN A 6 -7.58 -17.71 1.60
N ILE A 7 -6.97 -16.51 1.53
CA ILE A 7 -5.72 -16.25 2.24
C ILE A 7 -5.90 -16.50 3.74
N ASN A 8 -6.96 -15.94 4.34
CA ASN A 8 -7.24 -16.12 5.77
C ASN A 8 -7.48 -17.58 6.15
N ARG A 9 -8.10 -18.38 5.27
CA ARG A 9 -8.21 -19.82 5.45
C ARG A 9 -6.84 -20.50 5.46
N ILE A 10 -6.02 -20.25 4.43
CA ILE A 10 -4.67 -20.82 4.32
C ILE A 10 -3.82 -20.47 5.56
N THR A 11 -3.86 -19.20 5.98
CA THR A 11 -3.07 -18.75 7.15
C THR A 11 -3.58 -19.32 8.47
N SER A 12 -4.87 -19.64 8.58
CA SER A 12 -5.42 -20.30 9.79
C SER A 12 -5.11 -21.79 9.88
N GLU A 13 -4.90 -22.45 8.75
CA GLU A 13 -4.61 -23.88 8.66
C GLU A 13 -3.09 -24.18 8.73
N ASN A 14 -2.23 -23.14 8.58
CA ASN A 14 -0.79 -23.28 8.54
C ASN A 14 -0.14 -22.29 9.52
N ASP A 15 0.97 -22.71 10.14
CA ASP A 15 1.74 -21.80 11.02
C ASP A 15 2.69 -20.92 10.18
N LEU A 16 2.14 -19.84 9.64
CA LEU A 16 2.83 -18.88 8.79
C LEU A 16 3.16 -17.60 9.57
N VAL A 17 4.16 -16.82 9.10
CA VAL A 17 4.39 -15.45 9.58
C VAL A 17 3.23 -14.54 9.18
N ILE A 18 2.61 -14.81 8.03
CA ILE A 18 1.38 -14.13 7.60
C ILE A 18 0.23 -14.65 8.46
N LYS A 19 -0.30 -13.82 9.35
CA LYS A 19 -1.40 -14.21 10.25
C LYS A 19 -2.77 -13.82 9.74
N ARG A 20 -2.85 -12.79 8.88
CA ARG A 20 -4.11 -12.30 8.33
C ARG A 20 -3.93 -11.53 7.02
N ALA A 21 -4.97 -11.54 6.19
CA ALA A 21 -5.13 -10.63 5.06
C ALA A 21 -6.34 -9.71 5.29
N GLY A 22 -6.20 -8.47 4.88
CA GLY A 22 -7.28 -7.49 4.83
C GLY A 22 -7.34 -6.80 3.47
N GLY A 23 -8.43 -6.05 3.23
CA GLY A 23 -8.59 -5.23 2.03
C GLY A 23 -8.41 -3.74 2.36
N GLU A 24 -8.57 -2.90 1.34
CA GLU A 24 -8.52 -1.43 1.42
C GLU A 24 -9.38 -0.87 2.57
N SER A 25 -10.55 -1.47 2.83
CA SER A 25 -11.46 -1.06 3.91
C SER A 25 -10.90 -1.28 5.33
N THR A 26 -9.86 -2.08 5.50
CA THR A 26 -9.27 -2.35 6.82
C THR A 26 -8.36 -1.23 7.31
N ILE A 27 -7.94 -0.32 6.42
CA ILE A 27 -7.08 0.84 6.76
C ILE A 27 -7.85 2.16 6.61
N SER A 28 -9.15 2.14 6.34
CA SER A 28 -9.89 3.33 5.93
C SER A 28 -10.00 4.39 7.03
N TYR A 29 -9.11 5.37 6.97
CA TYR A 29 -9.33 6.71 7.53
C TYR A 29 -9.29 7.82 6.46
N SER A 30 -9.09 7.51 5.18
CA SER A 30 -9.07 8.51 4.14
C SER A 30 -10.02 8.24 2.99
N LYS A 31 -10.70 9.28 2.53
CA LYS A 31 -11.54 9.27 1.31
C LYS A 31 -10.72 9.07 0.02
N SER A 32 -9.41 8.97 0.10
CA SER A 32 -8.50 8.77 -1.02
C SER A 32 -8.14 7.29 -1.21
N GLY A 33 -9.14 6.43 -1.35
CA GLY A 33 -9.01 4.98 -1.50
C GLY A 33 -8.07 4.48 -2.64
N ARG A 34 -7.40 5.38 -3.34
CA ARG A 34 -6.45 5.09 -4.43
C ARG A 34 -5.02 4.81 -3.97
N MET A 35 -4.74 4.92 -2.67
CA MET A 35 -3.38 4.86 -2.13
C MET A 35 -3.03 3.52 -1.47
N PHE A 36 -4.02 2.64 -1.30
CA PHE A 36 -3.79 1.35 -0.64
C PHE A 36 -3.88 0.19 -1.63
N PRO A 37 -3.09 -0.88 -1.41
CA PRO A 37 -3.22 -2.13 -2.16
C PRO A 37 -4.60 -2.78 -1.98
N ASP A 38 -5.03 -3.55 -2.97
CA ASP A 38 -6.30 -4.28 -2.92
C ASP A 38 -6.33 -5.36 -1.82
N VAL A 39 -5.16 -5.97 -1.54
CA VAL A 39 -4.95 -6.92 -0.44
C VAL A 39 -3.71 -6.51 0.34
N ILE A 40 -3.80 -6.61 1.65
CA ILE A 40 -2.70 -6.33 2.57
C ILE A 40 -2.51 -7.55 3.47
N LEU A 41 -1.27 -8.03 3.54
CA LEU A 41 -0.87 -9.13 4.41
C LEU A 41 -0.30 -8.58 5.71
N TYR A 42 -0.71 -9.17 6.84
CA TYR A 42 -0.35 -8.75 8.18
C TYR A 42 0.37 -9.87 8.95
N GLU A 43 1.33 -9.47 9.80
CA GLU A 43 2.02 -10.36 10.73
C GLU A 43 1.19 -10.69 11.96
N ASP A 44 0.20 -9.88 12.28
CA ASP A 44 -0.65 -10.05 13.46
C ASP A 44 -2.14 -10.02 13.11
N LYS A 45 -2.96 -10.50 14.05
CA LYS A 45 -4.43 -10.54 13.90
C LYS A 45 -5.09 -9.18 14.14
N GLU A 46 -4.40 -8.30 14.82
CA GLU A 46 -4.82 -6.93 15.16
C GLU A 46 -4.66 -5.97 13.99
N LEU A 47 -4.06 -6.42 12.87
CA LEU A 47 -3.81 -5.64 11.66
C LEU A 47 -2.88 -4.44 11.91
N SER A 48 -1.91 -4.59 12.82
CA SER A 48 -1.00 -3.52 13.21
C SER A 48 0.32 -3.51 12.44
N ARG A 49 0.75 -4.67 11.91
CA ARG A 49 2.01 -4.82 11.19
C ARG A 49 1.80 -5.33 9.78
N ILE A 50 2.07 -4.48 8.81
CA ILE A 50 1.97 -4.83 7.38
C ILE A 50 3.25 -5.53 6.91
N LEU A 51 3.08 -6.66 6.26
CA LEU A 51 4.15 -7.45 5.64
C LEU A 51 4.29 -7.15 4.15
N GLN A 52 3.17 -7.11 3.43
CA GLN A 52 3.15 -6.96 1.97
C GLN A 52 1.82 -6.42 1.47
N GLY A 53 1.85 -5.71 0.34
CA GLY A 53 0.68 -5.25 -0.39
C GLY A 53 0.54 -5.94 -1.75
N TRP A 54 -0.69 -6.27 -2.15
CA TRP A 54 -1.01 -6.90 -3.43
C TRP A 54 -1.98 -6.05 -4.24
N GLU A 55 -1.69 -5.91 -5.53
CA GLU A 55 -2.62 -5.35 -6.51
C GLU A 55 -3.27 -6.45 -7.32
N LEU A 56 -4.60 -6.37 -7.44
CA LEU A 56 -5.41 -7.37 -8.13
C LEU A 56 -6.04 -6.78 -9.39
N LYS A 57 -6.02 -7.54 -10.46
CA LYS A 57 -6.76 -7.23 -11.69
C LYS A 57 -7.50 -8.47 -12.19
N MET A 58 -8.44 -8.25 -13.07
CA MET A 58 -9.09 -9.35 -13.78
C MET A 58 -8.19 -9.87 -14.92
N PRO A 59 -8.35 -11.09 -15.39
CA PRO A 59 -7.49 -11.71 -16.39
C PRO A 59 -7.39 -10.95 -17.74
N ASP A 60 -8.39 -10.14 -18.04
CA ASP A 60 -8.43 -9.28 -19.23
C ASP A 60 -7.51 -8.04 -19.14
N VAL A 61 -6.91 -7.78 -17.99
CA VAL A 61 -5.92 -6.72 -17.80
C VAL A 61 -4.52 -7.31 -17.85
N PRO A 62 -3.66 -6.90 -18.80
CA PRO A 62 -2.29 -7.40 -18.90
C PRO A 62 -1.48 -7.05 -17.65
N ILE A 63 -0.81 -8.05 -17.07
CA ILE A 63 0.05 -7.84 -15.89
C ILE A 63 1.32 -7.06 -16.23
N THR A 64 1.66 -6.94 -17.52
CA THR A 64 2.81 -6.21 -18.05
C THR A 64 2.51 -4.73 -18.34
N ASP A 65 1.28 -4.26 -18.06
CA ASP A 65 0.96 -2.84 -18.18
C ASP A 65 1.82 -2.03 -17.20
N GLU A 66 2.70 -1.21 -17.74
CA GLU A 66 3.65 -0.41 -16.95
C GLU A 66 2.94 0.52 -15.95
N THR A 67 1.79 1.05 -16.31
CA THR A 67 1.02 1.94 -15.43
C THR A 67 0.55 1.19 -14.20
N PHE A 68 0.07 -0.03 -14.43
CA PHE A 68 -0.38 -0.91 -13.35
C PHE A 68 0.78 -1.35 -12.44
N VAL A 69 1.90 -1.77 -13.04
CA VAL A 69 3.11 -2.17 -12.29
C VAL A 69 3.64 -0.98 -11.46
N LYS A 70 3.78 0.19 -12.06
CA LYS A 70 4.25 1.40 -11.38
C LYS A 70 3.32 1.85 -10.25
N ASP A 71 2.00 1.70 -10.42
CA ASP A 71 1.03 2.04 -9.37
C ASP A 71 1.18 1.11 -8.15
N ALA A 72 1.31 -0.21 -8.38
CA ALA A 72 1.55 -1.17 -7.31
C ALA A 72 2.85 -0.90 -6.55
N GLN A 73 3.93 -0.64 -7.28
CA GLN A 73 5.24 -0.30 -6.70
C GLN A 73 5.20 1.03 -5.93
N ARG A 74 4.49 2.04 -6.46
CA ARG A 74 4.29 3.33 -5.79
C ARG A 74 3.56 3.16 -4.46
N LYS A 75 2.50 2.35 -4.43
CA LYS A 75 1.75 2.04 -3.20
C LYS A 75 2.63 1.30 -2.19
N ALA A 76 3.42 0.33 -2.63
CA ALA A 76 4.38 -0.35 -1.78
C ALA A 76 5.43 0.61 -1.20
N LYS A 77 6.03 1.48 -2.02
CA LYS A 77 6.96 2.53 -1.56
C LYS A 77 6.30 3.45 -0.53
N ALA A 78 5.06 3.88 -0.78
CA ALA A 78 4.32 4.75 0.12
C ALA A 78 4.06 4.10 1.49
N LEU A 79 3.88 2.78 1.53
CA LEU A 79 3.74 2.00 2.76
C LEU A 79 5.08 1.55 3.35
N GLY A 80 6.22 1.96 2.76
CA GLY A 80 7.55 1.55 3.19
C GLY A 80 7.84 0.06 3.03
N LEU A 81 7.10 -0.62 2.16
CA LEU A 81 7.25 -2.05 1.93
C LEU A 81 8.40 -2.34 0.98
N THR A 82 9.15 -3.40 1.27
CA THR A 82 10.28 -3.86 0.44
C THR A 82 9.86 -4.86 -0.62
N SER A 83 8.59 -5.26 -0.66
CA SER A 83 8.05 -6.15 -1.68
C SER A 83 6.58 -5.87 -1.96
N CYS A 84 6.13 -6.19 -3.17
CA CYS A 84 4.72 -6.18 -3.54
C CYS A 84 4.42 -7.32 -4.52
N LEU A 85 3.15 -7.70 -4.59
CA LEU A 85 2.68 -8.71 -5.52
C LEU A 85 1.61 -8.11 -6.42
N ILE A 86 1.67 -8.47 -7.70
CA ILE A 86 0.66 -8.12 -8.70
C ILE A 86 0.04 -9.41 -9.22
N TRP A 87 -1.28 -9.50 -9.25
CA TRP A 87 -1.95 -10.71 -9.69
C TRP A 87 -3.20 -10.42 -10.52
N ASN A 88 -3.32 -11.08 -11.68
CA ASN A 88 -4.50 -11.04 -12.52
C ASN A 88 -5.15 -12.42 -12.74
N PHE A 89 -4.95 -13.37 -11.83
CA PHE A 89 -5.38 -14.77 -11.91
C PHE A 89 -4.64 -15.61 -12.95
N THR A 90 -4.27 -15.04 -14.11
CA THR A 90 -3.44 -15.74 -15.13
C THR A 90 -1.98 -15.74 -14.70
N TYR A 91 -1.51 -14.61 -14.19
CA TYR A 91 -0.13 -14.41 -13.73
C TYR A 91 -0.11 -13.79 -12.34
N ALA A 92 0.81 -14.25 -11.50
CA ALA A 92 1.20 -13.57 -10.28
C ALA A 92 2.68 -13.20 -10.38
N GLN A 93 3.04 -11.96 -10.06
CA GLN A 93 4.41 -11.46 -10.11
C GLN A 93 4.78 -10.84 -8.76
N LEU A 94 5.85 -11.37 -8.15
CA LEU A 94 6.45 -10.82 -6.94
C LEU A 94 7.61 -9.90 -7.31
N PHE A 95 7.51 -8.66 -6.85
CA PHE A 95 8.56 -7.63 -6.99
C PHE A 95 9.21 -7.37 -5.64
N ILE A 96 10.52 -7.17 -5.64
CA ILE A 96 11.33 -6.87 -4.46
C ILE A 96 12.09 -5.58 -4.71
N PHE A 97 12.12 -4.70 -3.71
CA PHE A 97 12.88 -3.47 -3.77
C PHE A 97 14.38 -3.76 -3.69
N ASN A 98 15.11 -3.30 -4.69
CA ASN A 98 16.56 -3.36 -4.73
C ASN A 98 17.14 -2.00 -4.30
N GLU A 99 17.80 -1.97 -3.15
CA GLU A 99 18.39 -0.72 -2.61
C GLU A 99 19.48 -0.14 -3.52
N ALA A 100 20.20 -0.99 -4.27
CA ALA A 100 21.28 -0.53 -5.15
C ALA A 100 20.74 0.21 -6.38
N SER A 101 19.64 -0.24 -6.97
CA SER A 101 18.97 0.42 -8.10
C SER A 101 17.96 1.48 -7.65
N GLY A 102 17.48 1.43 -6.41
CA GLY A 102 16.40 2.28 -5.88
C GLY A 102 15.03 1.95 -6.45
N ASP A 103 14.86 0.78 -7.07
CA ASP A 103 13.64 0.38 -7.73
C ASP A 103 13.24 -1.07 -7.43
N PHE A 104 12.02 -1.47 -7.84
CA PHE A 104 11.53 -2.82 -7.70
C PHE A 104 11.95 -3.70 -8.88
N GLU A 105 12.41 -4.91 -8.58
CA GLU A 105 12.81 -5.92 -9.55
C GLU A 105 11.92 -7.16 -9.45
N LEU A 106 11.60 -7.77 -10.59
CA LEU A 106 10.83 -9.00 -10.63
C LEU A 106 11.65 -10.15 -10.02
N LYS A 107 11.15 -10.74 -8.95
CA LYS A 107 11.78 -11.88 -8.26
C LYS A 107 11.25 -13.21 -8.73
N LYS A 108 9.93 -13.32 -8.90
CA LYS A 108 9.28 -14.58 -9.28
C LYS A 108 7.96 -14.33 -9.97
N GLN A 109 7.63 -15.22 -10.90
CA GLN A 109 6.35 -15.27 -11.57
C GLN A 109 5.73 -16.67 -11.45
N TRP A 110 4.42 -16.72 -11.29
CA TRP A 110 3.59 -17.90 -11.39
C TRP A 110 2.62 -17.72 -12.55
N GLU A 111 2.24 -18.84 -13.18
CA GLU A 111 1.36 -18.83 -14.33
C GLU A 111 0.20 -19.82 -14.16
N ASN A 112 -0.99 -19.37 -14.50
CA ASN A 112 -2.18 -20.20 -14.59
C ASN A 112 -2.87 -19.97 -15.94
N LEU A 113 -2.35 -20.61 -16.98
CA LEU A 113 -2.77 -20.40 -18.36
C LEU A 113 -4.18 -20.91 -18.69
N SER A 114 -4.83 -21.62 -17.76
CA SER A 114 -6.23 -22.02 -17.89
C SER A 114 -7.21 -20.84 -17.70
N ILE A 115 -6.76 -19.74 -17.09
CA ILE A 115 -7.60 -18.57 -16.81
C ILE A 115 -7.20 -17.46 -17.79
N LYS A 116 -8.10 -17.14 -18.72
CA LYS A 116 -7.87 -16.13 -19.77
C LYS A 116 -8.91 -15.00 -19.75
N SER A 117 -10.05 -15.24 -19.11
CA SER A 117 -11.17 -14.31 -19.06
C SER A 117 -11.79 -14.26 -17.68
N ARG A 118 -12.67 -13.26 -17.44
CA ARG A 118 -13.40 -13.12 -16.16
C ARG A 118 -14.27 -14.33 -15.83
N SER A 119 -14.88 -14.96 -16.84
CA SER A 119 -15.70 -16.15 -16.66
C SER A 119 -14.87 -17.35 -16.20
N ASP A 120 -13.61 -17.43 -16.61
CA ASP A 120 -12.71 -18.53 -16.23
C ASP A 120 -12.38 -18.50 -14.75
N VAL A 121 -12.39 -17.33 -14.10
CA VAL A 121 -12.10 -17.20 -12.67
C VAL A 121 -13.06 -18.03 -11.81
N ALA A 122 -14.34 -18.04 -12.17
CA ALA A 122 -15.33 -18.85 -11.47
C ALA A 122 -15.24 -20.34 -11.89
N LEU A 123 -14.98 -20.60 -13.18
CA LEU A 123 -14.95 -21.95 -13.74
C LEU A 123 -13.73 -22.75 -13.26
N TYR A 124 -12.57 -22.08 -13.13
CA TYR A 124 -11.31 -22.72 -12.72
C TYR A 124 -10.89 -22.30 -11.31
N LYS A 125 -11.86 -22.28 -10.39
CA LYS A 125 -11.63 -21.87 -9.02
C LYS A 125 -10.52 -22.66 -8.35
N ASP A 126 -10.55 -23.99 -8.42
CA ASP A 126 -9.55 -24.86 -7.81
C ASP A 126 -8.12 -24.59 -8.34
N ASN A 127 -8.01 -24.16 -9.60
CA ASN A 127 -6.73 -23.87 -10.22
C ASN A 127 -6.09 -22.60 -9.63
N TRP A 128 -6.84 -21.49 -9.52
CA TRP A 128 -6.28 -20.29 -8.95
C TRP A 128 -6.14 -20.37 -7.41
N GLU A 129 -6.98 -21.15 -6.72
CA GLU A 129 -6.78 -21.42 -5.29
C GLU A 129 -5.47 -22.20 -5.05
N LYS A 130 -5.14 -23.16 -5.91
CA LYS A 130 -3.84 -23.86 -5.86
C LYS A 130 -2.68 -22.88 -6.09
N THR A 131 -2.78 -22.03 -7.12
CA THR A 131 -1.77 -21.00 -7.38
C THR A 131 -1.65 -20.05 -6.18
N LEU A 132 -2.77 -19.62 -5.58
CA LEU A 132 -2.78 -18.79 -4.39
C LEU A 132 -2.03 -19.45 -3.22
N TYR A 133 -2.27 -20.73 -2.98
CA TYR A 133 -1.57 -21.48 -1.95
C TYR A 133 -0.05 -21.48 -2.19
N GLU A 134 0.39 -21.78 -3.41
CA GLU A 134 1.80 -21.77 -3.78
C GLU A 134 2.44 -20.38 -3.61
N VAL A 135 1.71 -19.32 -3.97
CA VAL A 135 2.14 -17.93 -3.78
C VAL A 135 2.30 -17.61 -2.29
N ILE A 136 1.30 -17.93 -1.46
CA ILE A 136 1.32 -17.65 -0.02
C ILE A 136 2.47 -18.38 0.67
N ILE A 137 2.68 -19.65 0.37
CA ILE A 137 3.79 -20.41 0.97
C ILE A 137 5.14 -19.80 0.57
N PHE A 138 5.33 -19.47 -0.71
CA PHE A 138 6.57 -18.86 -1.17
C PHE A 138 6.80 -17.46 -0.55
N VAL A 139 5.76 -16.63 -0.49
CA VAL A 139 5.83 -15.30 0.13
C VAL A 139 6.16 -15.44 1.61
N ASN A 140 5.58 -16.40 2.31
CA ASN A 140 5.91 -16.68 3.70
C ASN A 140 7.39 -17.05 3.89
N GLU A 141 7.92 -17.96 3.08
CA GLU A 141 9.34 -18.34 3.11
C GLU A 141 10.25 -17.15 2.79
N PHE A 142 9.87 -16.35 1.79
CA PHE A 142 10.57 -15.13 1.44
C PHE A 142 10.61 -14.13 2.61
N LEU A 143 9.47 -13.90 3.27
CA LEU A 143 9.37 -12.98 4.40
C LEU A 143 10.20 -13.46 5.61
N LEU A 144 10.28 -14.77 5.83
CA LEU A 144 11.11 -15.35 6.89
C LEU A 144 12.62 -15.27 6.58
N SER A 145 13.02 -15.37 5.31
CA SER A 145 14.43 -15.39 4.90
C SER A 145 15.07 -14.01 4.76
N ASN A 146 14.26 -12.97 4.65
CA ASN A 146 14.72 -11.59 4.50
C ASN A 146 14.38 -10.82 5.77
N ASP A 147 15.30 -9.95 6.20
CA ASP A 147 15.08 -9.00 7.29
C ASP A 147 14.06 -7.93 6.83
N VAL A 148 12.80 -8.32 6.79
CA VAL A 148 11.70 -7.42 6.40
C VAL A 148 11.54 -6.41 7.52
N LYS A 149 11.80 -5.14 7.22
CA LYS A 149 11.49 -4.06 8.16
C LYS A 149 10.00 -4.02 8.38
N HIS A 150 9.56 -4.47 9.55
CA HIS A 150 8.17 -4.40 9.97
C HIS A 150 7.85 -2.94 10.30
N ILE A 151 6.94 -2.35 9.53
CA ILE A 151 6.47 -1.00 9.78
C ILE A 151 5.13 -1.09 10.50
N SER A 152 5.03 -0.49 11.67
CA SER A 152 3.76 -0.41 12.38
C SER A 152 2.79 0.51 11.62
N ILE A 153 1.48 0.23 11.69
CA ILE A 153 0.45 1.12 11.13
C ILE A 153 0.59 2.52 11.69
N GLY A 154 0.98 2.67 12.96
CA GLY A 154 1.26 3.96 13.57
C GLY A 154 2.39 4.72 12.88
N GLU A 155 3.46 4.04 12.45
CA GLU A 155 4.56 4.66 11.70
C GLU A 155 4.15 4.98 10.26
N ILE A 156 3.32 4.13 9.64
CA ILE A 156 2.77 4.39 8.30
C ILE A 156 1.88 5.62 8.32
N ILE A 157 0.97 5.71 9.28
CA ILE A 157 0.06 6.86 9.44
C ILE A 157 0.86 8.12 9.77
N SER A 158 1.89 8.02 10.64
CA SER A 158 2.67 9.20 11.01
C SER A 158 3.59 9.73 9.90
N ASN A 159 4.19 8.87 9.08
CA ASN A 159 5.24 9.30 8.15
C ASN A 159 4.85 9.28 6.67
N SER A 160 4.20 8.24 6.17
CA SER A 160 3.94 8.10 4.73
C SER A 160 2.54 8.55 4.34
N ALA A 161 1.51 8.06 5.01
CA ALA A 161 0.13 8.44 4.68
C ALA A 161 -0.14 9.91 5.02
N LEU A 162 0.42 10.41 6.14
CA LEU A 162 0.32 11.82 6.50
C LEU A 162 1.06 12.71 5.49
N ASN A 163 2.28 12.32 5.09
CA ASN A 163 3.04 13.06 4.08
C ASN A 163 2.35 13.09 2.71
N ILE A 164 1.74 11.98 2.30
CA ILE A 164 0.98 11.91 1.06
C ILE A 164 -0.29 12.78 1.18
N LEU A 165 -1.02 12.63 2.29
CA LEU A 165 -2.24 13.40 2.54
C LEU A 165 -1.95 14.92 2.61
N ILE A 166 -0.83 15.30 3.23
CA ILE A 166 -0.36 16.69 3.26
C ILE A 166 0.05 17.13 1.86
N ASN A 167 0.85 16.35 1.12
CA ASN A 167 1.32 16.73 -0.19
C ASN A 167 0.21 16.84 -1.23
N ASP A 168 -0.80 15.95 -1.18
CA ASP A 168 -1.93 15.96 -2.10
C ASP A 168 -2.93 17.10 -1.80
N ASN A 169 -2.94 17.61 -0.57
CA ASN A 169 -3.90 18.63 -0.13
C ASN A 169 -3.25 19.96 0.27
N LYS A 170 -1.92 20.05 0.29
CA LYS A 170 -1.22 21.24 0.81
C LYS A 170 -1.62 22.55 0.10
N SER A 171 -1.78 22.54 -1.24
CA SER A 171 -2.20 23.72 -1.99
C SER A 171 -3.64 24.11 -1.63
N ILE A 172 -4.56 23.13 -1.59
CA ILE A 172 -5.97 23.38 -1.27
C ILE A 172 -6.11 23.92 0.16
N VAL A 173 -5.36 23.34 1.11
CA VAL A 173 -5.38 23.78 2.50
C VAL A 173 -4.72 25.15 2.65
N ALA A 174 -3.60 25.40 1.97
CA ALA A 174 -2.93 26.68 1.98
C ALA A 174 -3.82 27.80 1.42
N ASP A 175 -4.44 27.56 0.24
CA ASP A 175 -5.37 28.50 -0.38
C ASP A 175 -6.57 28.79 0.53
N PHE A 176 -7.17 27.75 1.13
CA PHE A 176 -8.27 27.90 2.06
C PHE A 176 -7.86 28.71 3.31
N LEU A 177 -6.71 28.40 3.92
CA LEU A 177 -6.23 29.15 5.09
C LEU A 177 -5.92 30.60 4.75
N LYS A 178 -5.35 30.85 3.57
CA LYS A 178 -5.08 32.19 3.08
C LYS A 178 -6.36 33.00 2.87
N GLU A 179 -7.37 32.43 2.24
CA GLU A 179 -8.68 33.06 2.08
C GLU A 179 -9.34 33.34 3.43
N GLN A 180 -9.31 32.38 4.36
CA GLN A 180 -9.92 32.56 5.67
C GLN A 180 -9.17 33.60 6.52
N SER A 181 -7.86 33.71 6.41
CA SER A 181 -7.07 34.70 7.15
C SER A 181 -7.36 36.13 6.74
N VAL A 182 -7.79 36.37 5.49
CA VAL A 182 -8.22 37.70 5.03
C VAL A 182 -9.56 38.09 5.63
N VAL A 183 -10.43 37.12 5.92
CA VAL A 183 -11.80 37.36 6.43
C VAL A 183 -11.85 37.35 7.96
N ASP A 184 -11.00 36.55 8.60
CA ASP A 184 -11.01 36.35 10.05
C ASP A 184 -9.62 36.65 10.66
N SER A 185 -9.52 37.78 11.36
CA SER A 185 -8.30 38.21 12.05
C SER A 185 -7.82 37.26 13.13
N VAL A 186 -8.70 36.43 13.72
CA VAL A 186 -8.32 35.42 14.70
C VAL A 186 -7.56 34.29 14.04
N ILE A 187 -7.99 33.88 12.84
CA ILE A 187 -7.29 32.87 12.04
C ILE A 187 -5.92 33.40 11.61
N GLU A 188 -5.86 34.63 11.11
CA GLU A 188 -4.60 35.31 10.75
C GLU A 188 -3.62 35.33 11.95
N ALA A 189 -4.08 35.75 13.12
CA ALA A 189 -3.27 35.79 14.30
C ALA A 189 -2.73 34.40 14.72
N LYS A 190 -3.58 33.38 14.68
CA LYS A 190 -3.18 31.99 14.99
C LYS A 190 -2.14 31.46 14.02
N ILE A 191 -2.31 31.67 12.72
CA ILE A 191 -1.34 31.26 11.69
C ILE A 191 -0.01 31.99 11.89
N SER A 192 -0.04 33.29 12.15
CA SER A 192 1.16 34.11 12.42
C SER A 192 1.93 33.66 13.67
N ILE A 193 1.23 33.32 14.72
CA ILE A 193 1.85 32.80 15.96
C ILE A 193 2.48 31.45 15.71
N TRP A 194 1.74 30.53 15.08
CA TRP A 194 2.23 29.20 14.71
C TRP A 194 3.46 29.28 13.81
N TRP A 195 3.42 30.13 12.76
CA TRP A 195 4.52 30.31 11.83
C TRP A 195 5.78 30.84 12.53
N LYS A 196 5.65 31.83 13.40
CA LYS A 196 6.78 32.37 14.17
C LYS A 196 7.41 31.31 15.08
N SER A 197 6.60 30.47 15.71
CA SER A 197 7.08 29.37 16.54
C SER A 197 7.87 28.36 15.72
N ILE A 198 7.33 27.86 14.61
CA ILE A 198 7.98 26.88 13.75
C ILE A 198 9.24 27.46 13.09
N LYS A 199 9.19 28.69 12.59
CA LYS A 199 10.34 29.35 12.00
C LYS A 199 11.49 29.50 13.00
N SER A 200 11.18 29.80 14.25
CA SER A 200 12.18 29.88 15.31
C SER A 200 12.80 28.53 15.65
N GLU A 201 12.01 27.46 15.62
CA GLU A 201 12.45 26.11 15.99
C GLU A 201 13.25 25.43 14.86
N TYR A 202 12.82 25.56 13.61
CA TYR A 202 13.37 24.85 12.46
C TYR A 202 14.22 25.71 11.51
N GLN A 203 14.38 27.01 11.80
CA GLN A 203 15.22 27.94 11.02
C GLN A 203 14.88 28.01 9.53
N PHE A 204 13.57 28.03 9.19
CA PHE A 204 13.14 28.22 7.81
C PHE A 204 13.48 29.64 7.29
N ASP A 205 13.91 29.70 6.02
CA ASP A 205 14.20 30.98 5.34
C ASP A 205 12.95 31.63 4.72
N GLU A 206 11.89 30.83 4.53
CA GLU A 206 10.63 31.29 3.95
C GLU A 206 9.99 32.37 4.80
N THR A 207 9.42 33.35 4.14
CA THR A 207 8.70 34.46 4.78
C THR A 207 7.20 34.29 4.77
N ASP A 208 6.68 33.42 3.90
CA ASP A 208 5.25 33.13 3.72
C ASP A 208 4.86 31.88 4.53
N PRO A 209 3.83 31.95 5.41
CA PRO A 209 3.35 30.83 6.19
C PRO A 209 2.45 29.85 5.41
N TYR A 210 2.16 30.08 4.11
CA TYR A 210 1.22 29.31 3.31
C TYR A 210 1.87 28.41 2.27
#